data_05bb70f0dc4194882dde2d563c353c93
#
_entry.id   05bb70f0dc4194882dde2d563c353c93
#
_cell.length_a   1.000
_cell.length_b   1.000
_cell.length_c   1.000
_cell.angle_alpha   90.00
_cell.angle_beta   90.00
_cell.angle_gamma   90.00
#
_symmetry.space_group_name_H-M   'P 1'
#
loop_
_entity.id
_entity.type
_entity.pdbx_description
1 polymer ?
#
loop_
_entity_poly.entity_id
_entity_poly.type
_entity_poly.pdbx_seq_one_letter_code
_entity_poly.pdbx_strand_id
1 'polypeptide(L)'
;TVSGTVTAKDGGAALKGATVRFGSKSAKTDDNGAYQIEDVEVGTYTAAASCPGYEAITQEVEVQDAAEGENVFNFTLSEKTPIDLKNYKSIESDYMKVYVGPNFPVVARYEVKGKDDVYFRGNESDLAKVNTVVINGKEITPEVKAKIEGAKASYEMTLKYEGEDEETKININMNMTVEISVKDNDLTWEITKIDRKEGTDKIASIDIPQLNLLSVDQVEENASFAGAVKSTDTKKSGDKFITFDDGFVAQKSVGYVYGFLTNKNLSAGLFSNSEAEDDLRVIMNSGADTMSLTSAQWYYEAGDKGGQAQAATYDYPLSELPYAKVCIAEDMNEDKTIDWQDAAVAYRDIINVPYGSEDVKDLVNYRIVMNFGSAVTNPYSVTADNIKKVALATDGLPQAVMLKGYGNEGHDSANSEYADISEREGGVDDFRDLLDVAHEYDTEIGIHVNAQEAYPEARSFNDDMIMGPQQGGWGWLDQSR
;
A
#
# COMPACT_ATOMS: atom_id res chain seq x y z
N THR A 1 -6.94 -33.74 -13.28
CA THR A 1 -5.48 -33.86 -13.37
C THR A 1 -5.00 -33.14 -14.62
N VAL A 2 -3.90 -32.37 -14.51
CA VAL A 2 -3.17 -31.80 -15.65
C VAL A 2 -1.77 -32.36 -15.66
N SER A 3 -1.16 -32.54 -16.82
CA SER A 3 0.19 -33.09 -16.98
C SER A 3 0.91 -32.45 -18.16
N GLY A 4 2.18 -32.76 -18.35
CA GLY A 4 2.97 -32.28 -19.48
C GLY A 4 4.46 -32.34 -19.23
N THR A 5 5.23 -31.63 -20.05
CA THR A 5 6.67 -31.54 -19.97
C THR A 5 7.17 -30.10 -20.02
N VAL A 6 8.33 -29.84 -19.39
CA VAL A 6 9.05 -28.58 -19.51
C VAL A 6 10.41 -28.84 -20.13
N THR A 7 10.72 -28.15 -21.22
CA THR A 7 11.97 -28.31 -21.98
C THR A 7 12.67 -26.98 -22.24
N ALA A 8 13.97 -27.02 -22.44
CA ALA A 8 14.74 -25.87 -22.92
C ALA A 8 14.46 -25.62 -24.41
N LYS A 9 14.35 -24.36 -24.82
CA LYS A 9 14.14 -23.95 -26.21
C LYS A 9 15.29 -24.36 -27.09
N ASP A 10 16.51 -24.18 -26.60
CA ASP A 10 17.70 -24.53 -27.33
C ASP A 10 18.07 -26.00 -27.02
N GLY A 11 17.99 -26.84 -28.04
CA GLY A 11 18.32 -28.25 -27.98
C GLY A 11 17.24 -29.17 -27.37
N GLY A 12 16.11 -28.67 -26.89
CA GLY A 12 14.98 -29.47 -26.42
C GLY A 12 15.27 -30.30 -25.15
N ALA A 13 16.30 -29.96 -24.38
CA ALA A 13 16.67 -30.71 -23.16
C ALA A 13 15.55 -30.64 -22.13
N ALA A 14 15.30 -31.75 -21.45
CA ALA A 14 14.34 -31.82 -20.35
C ALA A 14 14.82 -30.96 -19.16
N LEU A 15 13.92 -30.14 -18.60
CA LEU A 15 14.23 -29.30 -17.46
C LEU A 15 13.73 -29.94 -16.17
N LYS A 16 14.63 -30.55 -15.41
CA LYS A 16 14.38 -31.11 -14.08
C LYS A 16 14.21 -30.00 -13.04
N GLY A 17 13.24 -30.17 -12.14
CA GLY A 17 12.99 -29.24 -11.04
C GLY A 17 12.33 -27.93 -11.46
N ALA A 18 11.90 -27.81 -12.72
CA ALA A 18 11.07 -26.70 -13.14
C ALA A 18 9.73 -26.72 -12.39
N THR A 19 9.23 -25.56 -12.00
CA THR A 19 7.94 -25.42 -11.31
C THR A 19 6.88 -25.08 -12.34
N VAL A 20 5.79 -25.86 -12.37
CA VAL A 20 4.60 -25.56 -13.16
C VAL A 20 3.43 -25.22 -12.24
N ARG A 21 2.67 -24.18 -12.56
CA ARG A 21 1.56 -23.67 -11.73
C ARG A 21 0.27 -23.54 -12.52
N PHE A 22 -0.85 -23.90 -11.85
CA PHE A 22 -2.22 -23.68 -12.29
C PHE A 22 -2.97 -23.03 -11.10
N GLY A 23 -3.14 -21.71 -11.13
CA GLY A 23 -3.65 -20.98 -9.98
C GLY A 23 -2.73 -21.13 -8.76
N SER A 24 -3.26 -21.62 -7.66
CA SER A 24 -2.50 -21.89 -6.42
C SER A 24 -1.84 -23.27 -6.38
N LYS A 25 -2.14 -24.16 -7.35
CA LYS A 25 -1.58 -25.50 -7.39
C LYS A 25 -0.30 -25.54 -8.21
N SER A 26 0.68 -26.32 -7.78
CA SER A 26 1.97 -26.45 -8.47
C SER A 26 2.56 -27.83 -8.34
N ALA A 27 3.45 -28.19 -9.27
CA ALA A 27 4.32 -29.34 -9.20
C ALA A 27 5.70 -29.03 -9.77
N LYS A 28 6.71 -29.79 -9.33
CA LYS A 28 8.05 -29.76 -9.92
C LYS A 28 8.21 -30.89 -10.93
N THR A 29 8.95 -30.63 -11.99
CA THR A 29 9.26 -31.63 -13.00
C THR A 29 10.28 -32.65 -12.50
N ASP A 30 10.16 -33.88 -12.98
CA ASP A 30 11.10 -34.98 -12.76
C ASP A 30 12.36 -34.88 -13.65
N ASP A 31 13.17 -35.96 -13.66
CA ASP A 31 14.41 -36.06 -14.47
C ASP A 31 14.16 -35.99 -15.99
N ASN A 32 12.95 -36.28 -16.44
CA ASN A 32 12.54 -36.24 -17.83
C ASN A 32 11.83 -34.94 -18.18
N GLY A 33 11.78 -33.98 -17.26
CA GLY A 33 11.05 -32.73 -17.41
C GLY A 33 9.53 -32.90 -17.33
N ALA A 34 9.03 -34.05 -16.89
CA ALA A 34 7.61 -34.35 -16.80
C ALA A 34 7.03 -33.88 -15.46
N TYR A 35 5.77 -33.40 -15.48
CA TYR A 35 5.04 -33.00 -14.31
C TYR A 35 3.60 -33.52 -14.33
N GLN A 36 2.99 -33.61 -13.15
CA GLN A 36 1.58 -33.92 -12.96
C GLN A 36 1.05 -33.10 -11.77
N ILE A 37 -0.12 -32.48 -11.94
CA ILE A 37 -0.84 -31.74 -10.87
C ILE A 37 -2.24 -32.33 -10.77
N GLU A 38 -2.57 -32.82 -9.58
CA GLU A 38 -3.88 -33.42 -9.30
C GLU A 38 -4.90 -32.34 -8.83
N ASP A 39 -6.18 -32.67 -9.00
CA ASP A 39 -7.32 -31.85 -8.52
C ASP A 39 -7.31 -30.40 -9.04
N VAL A 40 -6.83 -30.18 -10.25
CA VAL A 40 -7.06 -28.93 -10.95
C VAL A 40 -8.50 -28.93 -11.47
N GLU A 41 -9.25 -27.89 -11.08
CA GLU A 41 -10.66 -27.75 -11.49
C GLU A 41 -10.77 -27.43 -12.99
N VAL A 42 -11.92 -27.72 -13.58
CA VAL A 42 -12.24 -27.32 -14.97
C VAL A 42 -12.33 -25.80 -15.06
N GLY A 43 -11.73 -25.21 -16.09
CA GLY A 43 -11.76 -23.78 -16.32
C GLY A 43 -10.54 -23.25 -17.06
N THR A 44 -10.52 -21.93 -17.28
CA THR A 44 -9.41 -21.22 -17.93
C THR A 44 -8.39 -20.80 -16.88
N TYR A 45 -7.12 -21.06 -17.15
CA TYR A 45 -5.98 -20.72 -16.29
C TYR A 45 -4.92 -19.97 -17.08
N THR A 46 -4.29 -19.01 -16.44
CA THR A 46 -2.97 -18.56 -16.84
C THR A 46 -1.95 -19.49 -16.18
N ALA A 47 -1.58 -20.55 -16.86
CA ALA A 47 -0.57 -21.49 -16.39
C ALA A 47 0.81 -20.85 -16.49
N ALA A 48 1.68 -21.10 -15.50
CA ALA A 48 3.04 -20.58 -15.47
C ALA A 48 4.05 -21.71 -15.35
N ALA A 49 5.19 -21.58 -16.04
CA ALA A 49 6.32 -22.48 -15.93
C ALA A 49 7.61 -21.68 -15.69
N SER A 50 8.39 -22.07 -14.69
CA SER A 50 9.66 -21.45 -14.31
C SER A 50 10.73 -22.49 -13.99
N CYS A 51 11.98 -22.15 -14.29
CA CYS A 51 13.13 -22.99 -13.94
C CYS A 51 14.34 -22.07 -13.68
N PRO A 52 15.17 -22.34 -12.65
CA PRO A 52 16.37 -21.57 -12.40
C PRO A 52 17.27 -21.48 -13.65
N GLY A 53 17.69 -20.27 -14.01
CA GLY A 53 18.50 -20.00 -15.21
C GLY A 53 17.72 -19.84 -16.51
N TYR A 54 16.39 -19.94 -16.47
CA TYR A 54 15.51 -19.79 -17.63
C TYR A 54 14.51 -18.66 -17.43
N GLU A 55 14.07 -18.03 -18.53
CA GLU A 55 12.97 -17.08 -18.55
C GLU A 55 11.67 -17.80 -18.25
N ALA A 56 10.99 -17.40 -17.19
CA ALA A 56 9.69 -17.95 -16.87
C ALA A 56 8.63 -17.50 -17.89
N ILE A 57 7.71 -18.38 -18.20
CA ILE A 57 6.63 -18.09 -19.16
C ILE A 57 5.26 -18.33 -18.56
N THR A 58 4.27 -17.67 -19.15
CA THR A 58 2.86 -17.92 -18.89
C THR A 58 2.14 -18.27 -20.18
N GLN A 59 1.10 -19.09 -20.06
CA GLN A 59 0.26 -19.51 -21.19
C GLN A 59 -1.19 -19.60 -20.72
N GLU A 60 -2.11 -19.01 -21.47
CA GLU A 60 -3.53 -19.27 -21.23
C GLU A 60 -3.90 -20.68 -21.74
N VAL A 61 -4.53 -21.44 -20.87
CA VAL A 61 -4.92 -22.83 -21.14
C VAL A 61 -6.33 -23.08 -20.62
N GLU A 62 -7.07 -23.97 -21.28
CA GLU A 62 -8.37 -24.44 -20.84
C GLU A 62 -8.25 -25.87 -20.31
N VAL A 63 -8.58 -26.06 -19.03
CA VAL A 63 -8.64 -27.37 -18.38
C VAL A 63 -10.07 -27.90 -18.56
N GLN A 64 -10.22 -29.04 -19.25
CA GLN A 64 -11.48 -29.68 -19.57
C GLN A 64 -11.78 -30.85 -18.61
N ASP A 65 -13.03 -31.29 -18.59
CA ASP A 65 -13.41 -32.53 -17.90
C ASP A 65 -12.63 -33.72 -18.46
N ALA A 66 -12.16 -34.62 -17.59
CA ALA A 66 -11.40 -35.81 -17.97
C ALA A 66 -12.19 -36.74 -18.91
N ALA A 67 -13.52 -36.63 -18.96
CA ALA A 67 -14.35 -37.35 -19.91
C ALA A 67 -14.32 -36.76 -21.32
N GLU A 68 -13.87 -35.50 -21.50
CA GLU A 68 -13.83 -34.80 -22.78
C GLU A 68 -12.43 -34.82 -23.44
N GLY A 69 -11.38 -35.19 -22.68
CA GLY A 69 -10.02 -35.29 -23.22
C GLY A 69 -8.92 -35.28 -22.15
N GLU A 70 -7.69 -35.41 -22.63
CA GLU A 70 -6.49 -35.32 -21.78
C GLU A 70 -6.03 -33.85 -21.63
N ASN A 71 -5.79 -33.42 -20.42
CA ASN A 71 -5.25 -32.10 -20.12
C ASN A 71 -3.72 -32.15 -20.10
N VAL A 72 -3.11 -32.08 -21.29
CA VAL A 72 -1.65 -32.11 -21.47
C VAL A 72 -1.14 -30.78 -21.97
N PHE A 73 -0.30 -30.10 -21.15
CA PHE A 73 0.27 -28.79 -21.48
C PHE A 73 1.79 -28.83 -21.38
N ASN A 74 2.47 -28.51 -22.47
CA ASN A 74 3.92 -28.51 -22.55
C ASN A 74 4.47 -27.08 -22.58
N PHE A 75 5.57 -26.85 -21.90
CA PHE A 75 6.24 -25.55 -21.82
C PHE A 75 7.66 -25.64 -22.36
N THR A 76 8.08 -24.57 -23.04
CA THR A 76 9.43 -24.45 -23.57
C THR A 76 10.03 -23.14 -23.10
N LEU A 77 11.14 -23.22 -22.32
CA LEU A 77 11.77 -22.07 -21.69
C LEU A 77 13.06 -21.68 -22.41
N SER A 78 13.27 -20.38 -22.62
CA SER A 78 14.55 -19.82 -23.10
C SER A 78 15.48 -19.60 -21.94
N GLU A 79 16.81 -19.71 -22.14
CA GLU A 79 17.79 -19.33 -21.12
C GLU A 79 17.63 -17.85 -20.74
N LYS A 80 17.71 -17.57 -19.42
CA LYS A 80 17.61 -16.21 -18.88
C LYS A 80 18.95 -15.52 -19.05
N THR A 81 18.92 -14.36 -19.67
CA THR A 81 20.09 -13.47 -19.75
C THR A 81 20.11 -12.61 -18.48
N PRO A 82 21.09 -12.77 -17.59
CA PRO A 82 21.23 -11.91 -16.42
C PRO A 82 21.38 -10.45 -16.85
N ILE A 83 20.85 -9.53 -16.03
CA ILE A 83 21.07 -8.10 -16.28
C ILE A 83 22.57 -7.78 -16.18
N ASP A 84 23.04 -6.92 -17.08
CA ASP A 84 24.40 -6.36 -16.99
C ASP A 84 24.33 -5.00 -16.26
N LEU A 85 24.72 -4.98 -14.99
CA LEU A 85 24.73 -3.77 -14.17
C LEU A 85 25.62 -2.66 -14.71
N LYS A 86 26.54 -2.96 -15.66
CA LYS A 86 27.32 -1.95 -16.36
C LYS A 86 26.47 -1.01 -17.24
N ASN A 87 25.27 -1.46 -17.63
CA ASN A 87 24.32 -0.65 -18.37
C ASN A 87 23.58 0.37 -17.48
N TYR A 88 23.71 0.24 -16.16
CA TYR A 88 23.11 1.14 -15.17
C TYR A 88 24.12 2.17 -14.67
N LYS A 89 23.62 3.20 -14.03
CA LYS A 89 24.42 4.13 -13.22
C LYS A 89 24.20 3.81 -11.75
N SER A 90 25.03 4.33 -10.86
CA SER A 90 24.84 4.16 -9.43
C SER A 90 24.78 5.49 -8.70
N ILE A 91 23.99 5.46 -7.63
CA ILE A 91 23.97 6.46 -6.56
C ILE A 91 24.29 5.74 -5.25
N GLU A 92 24.84 6.44 -4.27
CA GLU A 92 25.38 5.79 -3.08
C GLU A 92 25.11 6.60 -1.81
N SER A 93 24.75 5.89 -0.74
CA SER A 93 24.82 6.35 0.65
C SER A 93 26.05 5.75 1.35
N ASP A 94 26.18 5.98 2.64
CA ASP A 94 27.22 5.30 3.43
C ASP A 94 26.92 3.80 3.59
N TYR A 95 25.64 3.41 3.57
CA TYR A 95 25.19 2.04 3.77
C TYR A 95 25.08 1.23 2.48
N MET A 96 24.53 1.80 1.42
CA MET A 96 24.22 1.05 0.20
C MET A 96 24.63 1.76 -1.10
N LYS A 97 24.82 0.96 -2.13
CA LYS A 97 24.94 1.36 -3.52
C LYS A 97 23.71 0.93 -4.30
N VAL A 98 23.07 1.86 -4.99
CA VAL A 98 21.84 1.61 -5.73
C VAL A 98 22.05 1.83 -7.22
N TYR A 99 21.67 0.85 -8.02
CA TYR A 99 21.76 0.92 -9.49
C TYR A 99 20.47 1.47 -10.07
N VAL A 100 20.60 2.56 -10.81
CA VAL A 100 19.49 3.30 -11.42
C VAL A 100 19.60 3.35 -12.93
N GLY A 101 18.49 3.45 -13.62
CA GLY A 101 18.43 3.53 -15.06
C GLY A 101 19.16 4.79 -15.58
N PRO A 102 19.97 4.68 -16.66
CA PRO A 102 20.68 5.84 -17.22
C PRO A 102 19.78 6.86 -17.88
N ASN A 103 18.60 6.45 -18.36
CA ASN A 103 17.70 7.27 -19.18
C ASN A 103 16.24 7.28 -18.70
N PHE A 104 15.92 6.58 -17.61
CA PHE A 104 14.58 6.52 -17.02
C PHE A 104 14.69 6.23 -15.54
N PRO A 105 13.81 6.78 -14.65
CA PRO A 105 13.93 6.68 -13.20
C PRO A 105 13.49 5.30 -12.66
N VAL A 106 14.18 4.27 -13.08
CA VAL A 106 14.03 2.88 -12.63
C VAL A 106 15.17 2.51 -11.67
N VAL A 107 14.87 1.70 -10.67
CA VAL A 107 15.85 1.13 -9.74
C VAL A 107 16.00 -0.35 -10.04
N ALA A 108 17.20 -0.81 -10.32
CA ALA A 108 17.48 -2.21 -10.65
C ALA A 108 17.88 -3.03 -9.41
N ARG A 109 18.75 -2.49 -8.57
CA ARG A 109 19.34 -3.25 -7.45
C ARG A 109 19.85 -2.34 -6.35
N TYR A 110 19.77 -2.85 -5.13
CA TYR A 110 20.32 -2.26 -3.90
C TYR A 110 21.39 -3.20 -3.36
N GLU A 111 22.65 -2.79 -3.33
CA GLU A 111 23.77 -3.56 -2.78
C GLU A 111 24.21 -3.00 -1.44
N VAL A 112 24.34 -3.82 -0.40
CA VAL A 112 24.85 -3.39 0.90
C VAL A 112 26.37 -3.28 0.82
N LYS A 113 26.89 -2.10 1.13
CA LYS A 113 28.34 -1.83 1.06
C LYS A 113 29.13 -2.67 2.06
N GLY A 114 30.27 -3.19 1.59
CA GLY A 114 31.17 -3.99 2.40
C GLY A 114 30.70 -5.43 2.65
N LYS A 115 29.65 -5.89 1.98
CA LYS A 115 29.16 -7.25 2.04
C LYS A 115 29.03 -7.82 0.63
N ASP A 116 29.75 -8.88 0.35
CA ASP A 116 29.71 -9.55 -0.95
C ASP A 116 28.37 -10.31 -1.11
N ASP A 117 27.74 -10.18 -2.26
CA ASP A 117 26.50 -10.86 -2.63
C ASP A 117 25.29 -10.59 -1.70
N VAL A 118 25.32 -9.50 -0.92
CA VAL A 118 24.18 -9.03 -0.13
C VAL A 118 23.49 -7.89 -0.84
N TYR A 119 22.37 -8.21 -1.47
CA TYR A 119 21.62 -7.24 -2.27
C TYR A 119 20.11 -7.52 -2.25
N PHE A 120 19.34 -6.50 -2.57
CA PHE A 120 17.92 -6.61 -2.86
C PHE A 120 17.64 -6.21 -4.31
N ARG A 121 16.68 -6.85 -4.98
CA ARG A 121 16.30 -6.56 -6.35
C ARG A 121 15.25 -5.45 -6.40
N GLY A 122 15.38 -4.57 -7.39
CA GLY A 122 14.32 -3.71 -7.85
C GLY A 122 13.72 -4.25 -9.15
N ASN A 123 13.68 -3.41 -10.19
CA ASN A 123 13.28 -3.82 -11.52
C ASN A 123 14.51 -4.27 -12.33
N GLU A 124 14.76 -5.55 -12.35
CA GLU A 124 15.81 -6.17 -13.17
C GLU A 124 15.32 -6.55 -14.58
N SER A 125 14.27 -5.91 -15.07
CA SER A 125 13.77 -6.10 -16.43
C SER A 125 14.64 -5.39 -17.46
N ASP A 126 14.42 -5.73 -18.74
CA ASP A 126 15.04 -5.02 -19.86
C ASP A 126 14.67 -3.53 -19.82
N LEU A 127 15.70 -2.67 -19.73
CA LEU A 127 15.54 -1.20 -19.69
C LEU A 127 14.70 -0.63 -20.83
N ALA A 128 14.67 -1.31 -21.97
CA ALA A 128 13.87 -0.89 -23.12
C ALA A 128 12.36 -1.03 -22.88
N LYS A 129 11.96 -1.83 -21.88
CA LYS A 129 10.54 -2.09 -21.55
C LYS A 129 10.01 -1.18 -20.47
N VAL A 130 10.87 -0.44 -19.76
CA VAL A 130 10.49 0.46 -18.66
C VAL A 130 10.82 1.88 -19.06
N ASN A 131 9.96 2.48 -19.87
CA ASN A 131 10.19 3.80 -20.46
C ASN A 131 8.90 4.60 -20.64
N THR A 132 7.82 4.23 -19.96
CA THR A 132 6.48 4.80 -20.16
C THR A 132 5.97 5.44 -18.87
N VAL A 133 5.34 6.60 -19.01
CA VAL A 133 4.53 7.27 -17.98
C VAL A 133 3.09 7.26 -18.45
N VAL A 134 2.15 6.98 -17.56
CA VAL A 134 0.72 7.05 -17.85
C VAL A 134 0.12 8.28 -17.18
N ILE A 135 -0.44 9.16 -17.97
CA ILE A 135 -1.15 10.36 -17.52
C ILE A 135 -2.60 10.24 -17.96
N ASN A 136 -3.54 10.30 -17.00
CA ASN A 136 -4.97 10.17 -17.27
C ASN A 136 -5.32 8.92 -18.11
N GLY A 137 -4.63 7.80 -17.84
CA GLY A 137 -4.81 6.56 -18.58
C GLY A 137 -4.18 6.52 -19.99
N LYS A 138 -3.41 7.55 -20.38
CA LYS A 138 -2.69 7.59 -21.67
C LYS A 138 -1.21 7.30 -21.49
N GLU A 139 -0.72 6.29 -22.17
CA GLU A 139 0.70 5.92 -22.18
C GLU A 139 1.52 6.93 -22.98
N ILE A 140 2.58 7.45 -22.39
CA ILE A 140 3.47 8.43 -22.98
C ILE A 140 4.91 7.97 -22.76
N THR A 141 5.68 7.85 -23.84
CA THR A 141 7.14 7.68 -23.75
C THR A 141 7.78 9.06 -23.72
N PRO A 142 8.33 9.50 -22.58
CA PRO A 142 8.91 10.83 -22.46
C PRO A 142 10.27 10.96 -23.16
N GLU A 143 10.62 12.18 -23.56
CA GLU A 143 12.01 12.53 -23.77
C GLU A 143 12.66 12.82 -22.42
N VAL A 144 13.77 12.16 -22.09
CA VAL A 144 14.40 12.21 -20.77
C VAL A 144 15.82 12.76 -20.83
N LYS A 145 16.13 13.68 -19.91
CA LYS A 145 17.50 14.13 -19.62
C LYS A 145 17.83 13.74 -18.19
N ALA A 146 18.85 12.89 -18.03
CA ALA A 146 19.26 12.40 -16.73
C ALA A 146 20.57 13.07 -16.26
N LYS A 147 20.62 13.37 -14.94
CA LYS A 147 21.83 13.78 -14.22
C LYS A 147 21.96 12.91 -12.98
N ILE A 148 23.05 12.12 -12.90
CA ILE A 148 23.24 11.11 -11.86
C ILE A 148 24.60 11.35 -11.21
N GLU A 149 24.61 11.76 -9.95
CA GLU A 149 25.81 12.14 -9.20
C GLU A 149 25.65 11.84 -7.69
N GLY A 150 26.69 11.27 -7.08
CA GLY A 150 26.73 11.05 -5.62
C GLY A 150 25.57 10.21 -5.12
N ALA A 151 24.74 10.77 -4.26
CA ALA A 151 23.58 10.12 -3.65
C ALA A 151 22.25 10.37 -4.40
N LYS A 152 22.29 11.00 -5.60
CA LYS A 152 21.09 11.47 -6.29
C LYS A 152 21.12 11.26 -7.80
N ALA A 153 19.96 10.89 -8.33
CA ALA A 153 19.68 10.87 -9.77
C ALA A 153 18.46 11.74 -10.05
N SER A 154 18.56 12.64 -11.02
CA SER A 154 17.48 13.54 -11.46
C SER A 154 17.16 13.30 -12.93
N TYR A 155 15.87 13.20 -13.26
CA TYR A 155 15.36 12.92 -14.59
C TYR A 155 14.37 14.00 -14.99
N GLU A 156 14.78 14.88 -15.92
CA GLU A 156 13.87 15.85 -16.53
C GLU A 156 13.16 15.18 -17.71
N MET A 157 11.86 15.04 -17.61
CA MET A 157 11.00 14.38 -18.58
C MET A 157 10.13 15.38 -19.32
N THR A 158 10.09 15.31 -20.63
CA THR A 158 9.14 16.06 -21.47
C THR A 158 8.06 15.09 -21.94
N LEU A 159 6.82 15.34 -21.54
CA LEU A 159 5.66 14.52 -21.87
C LEU A 159 4.75 15.27 -22.83
N LYS A 160 4.45 14.64 -23.96
CA LYS A 160 3.55 15.17 -24.99
C LYS A 160 2.61 14.09 -25.48
N TYR A 161 1.32 14.38 -25.46
CA TYR A 161 0.27 13.56 -26.02
C TYR A 161 -0.86 14.44 -26.52
N GLU A 162 -1.28 14.23 -27.75
CA GLU A 162 -2.45 14.90 -28.35
C GLU A 162 -3.38 13.83 -28.89
N GLY A 163 -4.59 13.74 -28.30
CA GLY A 163 -5.61 12.79 -28.72
C GLY A 163 -6.24 13.19 -30.06
N GLU A 164 -6.51 12.21 -30.89
CA GLU A 164 -7.07 12.40 -32.24
C GLU A 164 -8.61 12.50 -32.24
N ASP A 165 -9.27 11.98 -31.19
CA ASP A 165 -10.74 11.85 -31.10
C ASP A 165 -11.34 13.01 -30.31
N GLU A 166 -12.32 13.74 -30.88
CA GLU A 166 -12.95 14.90 -30.25
C GLU A 166 -13.73 14.54 -28.96
N GLU A 167 -14.25 13.31 -28.82
CA GLU A 167 -14.98 12.88 -27.62
C GLU A 167 -14.07 12.43 -26.48
N THR A 168 -12.84 12.03 -26.79
CA THR A 168 -11.85 11.52 -25.82
C THR A 168 -10.56 12.32 -25.84
N LYS A 169 -10.61 13.54 -26.40
CA LYS A 169 -9.44 14.39 -26.59
C LYS A 169 -8.83 14.78 -25.26
N ILE A 170 -7.67 14.22 -24.98
CA ILE A 170 -6.79 14.61 -23.87
C ILE A 170 -5.53 15.22 -24.49
N ASN A 171 -5.17 16.40 -24.02
CA ASN A 171 -3.97 17.10 -24.43
C ASN A 171 -2.99 17.20 -23.24
N ILE A 172 -1.84 16.57 -23.34
CA ILE A 172 -0.77 16.63 -22.35
C ILE A 172 0.46 17.26 -23.00
N ASN A 173 0.91 18.37 -22.44
CA ASN A 173 2.15 19.05 -22.80
C ASN A 173 2.78 19.61 -21.53
N MET A 174 3.69 18.86 -20.94
CA MET A 174 4.28 19.25 -19.66
C MET A 174 5.72 18.76 -19.51
N ASN A 175 6.44 19.37 -18.58
CA ASN A 175 7.69 18.83 -18.07
C ASN A 175 7.47 18.32 -16.66
N MET A 176 8.04 17.17 -16.35
CA MET A 176 8.04 16.55 -15.04
C MET A 176 9.49 16.23 -14.64
N THR A 177 9.85 16.51 -13.41
CA THR A 177 11.16 16.12 -12.87
C THR A 177 10.96 15.02 -11.82
N VAL A 178 11.62 13.89 -12.03
CA VAL A 178 11.68 12.79 -11.06
C VAL A 178 13.08 12.77 -10.46
N GLU A 179 13.16 12.61 -9.15
CA GLU A 179 14.40 12.44 -8.43
C GLU A 179 14.42 11.11 -7.68
N ILE A 180 15.57 10.44 -7.71
CA ILE A 180 15.85 9.28 -6.88
C ILE A 180 17.03 9.66 -5.99
N SER A 181 16.85 9.55 -4.69
CA SER A 181 17.90 9.84 -3.72
C SER A 181 18.05 8.72 -2.70
N VAL A 182 19.25 8.55 -2.17
CA VAL A 182 19.55 7.56 -1.14
C VAL A 182 20.15 8.23 0.09
N LYS A 183 19.72 7.79 1.26
CA LYS A 183 20.25 8.19 2.54
C LYS A 183 20.24 7.00 3.48
N ASP A 184 21.35 6.71 4.11
CA ASP A 184 21.52 5.53 4.96
C ASP A 184 21.02 4.26 4.22
N ASN A 185 20.03 3.55 4.74
CA ASN A 185 19.40 2.38 4.15
C ASN A 185 18.06 2.68 3.43
N ASP A 186 17.76 3.96 3.20
CA ASP A 186 16.51 4.41 2.58
C ASP A 186 16.75 4.95 1.17
N LEU A 187 15.77 4.72 0.30
CA LEU A 187 15.68 5.34 -1.01
C LEU A 187 14.36 6.13 -1.09
N THR A 188 14.43 7.34 -1.63
CA THR A 188 13.25 8.12 -2.03
C THR A 188 13.22 8.27 -3.54
N TRP A 189 12.11 7.86 -4.14
CA TRP A 189 11.71 8.14 -5.52
C TRP A 189 10.59 9.18 -5.47
N GLU A 190 10.77 10.34 -6.11
CA GLU A 190 9.79 11.42 -5.98
C GLU A 190 9.67 12.25 -7.26
N ILE A 191 8.46 12.74 -7.54
CA ILE A 191 8.24 13.81 -8.51
C ILE A 191 8.46 15.13 -7.78
N THR A 192 9.53 15.85 -8.13
CA THR A 192 9.87 17.12 -7.47
C THR A 192 9.26 18.33 -8.16
N LYS A 193 8.84 18.17 -9.42
CA LYS A 193 8.26 19.26 -10.21
C LYS A 193 7.34 18.76 -11.30
N ILE A 194 6.19 19.42 -11.44
CA ILE A 194 5.30 19.31 -12.59
C ILE A 194 5.11 20.73 -13.16
N ASP A 195 5.49 20.94 -14.40
CA ASP A 195 5.39 22.22 -15.11
C ASP A 195 4.52 22.06 -16.37
N ARG A 196 3.21 22.35 -16.20
CA ARG A 196 2.23 22.28 -17.28
C ARG A 196 2.40 23.46 -18.23
N LYS A 197 2.36 23.18 -19.52
CA LYS A 197 2.33 24.20 -20.57
C LYS A 197 0.89 24.55 -20.91
N GLU A 198 0.72 25.71 -21.58
CA GLU A 198 -0.58 26.17 -22.06
C GLU A 198 -1.23 25.07 -22.92
N GLY A 199 -2.54 24.86 -22.70
CA GLY A 199 -3.33 23.84 -23.38
C GLY A 199 -3.22 22.43 -22.80
N THR A 200 -2.47 22.20 -21.72
CA THR A 200 -2.47 20.91 -21.02
C THR A 200 -3.72 20.75 -20.18
N ASP A 201 -4.42 19.64 -20.38
CA ASP A 201 -5.59 19.28 -19.59
C ASP A 201 -5.22 19.03 -18.12
N LYS A 202 -6.24 18.97 -17.25
CA LYS A 202 -6.09 18.64 -15.85
C LYS A 202 -5.45 17.26 -15.70
N ILE A 203 -4.45 17.15 -14.84
CA ILE A 203 -3.74 15.90 -14.56
C ILE A 203 -4.46 15.19 -13.41
N ALA A 204 -5.42 14.34 -13.77
CA ALA A 204 -6.20 13.60 -12.78
C ALA A 204 -5.40 12.47 -12.13
N SER A 205 -4.60 11.76 -12.92
CA SER A 205 -3.84 10.62 -12.43
C SER A 205 -2.47 10.51 -13.10
N ILE A 206 -1.54 9.95 -12.32
CA ILE A 206 -0.16 9.64 -12.75
C ILE A 206 0.13 8.20 -12.35
N ASP A 207 0.63 7.40 -13.31
CA ASP A 207 1.13 6.06 -13.05
C ASP A 207 2.41 5.82 -13.85
N ILE A 208 3.30 5.00 -13.32
CA ILE A 208 4.50 4.55 -14.01
C ILE A 208 4.46 3.03 -14.05
N PRO A 209 3.98 2.46 -15.15
CA PRO A 209 3.88 1.03 -15.32
C PRO A 209 5.23 0.35 -15.07
N GLN A 210 5.21 -0.77 -14.36
CA GLN A 210 6.40 -1.57 -14.06
C GLN A 210 7.48 -0.83 -13.22
N LEU A 211 7.11 0.21 -12.48
CA LEU A 211 7.99 0.79 -11.47
C LEU A 211 8.09 -0.16 -10.26
N ASN A 212 8.62 -1.35 -10.48
CA ASN A 212 8.88 -2.32 -9.42
C ASN A 212 10.10 -1.82 -8.63
N LEU A 213 9.85 -1.14 -7.52
CA LEU A 213 10.93 -0.65 -6.66
C LEU A 213 11.59 -1.75 -5.85
N LEU A 214 10.87 -2.82 -5.57
CA LEU A 214 11.36 -4.01 -4.88
C LEU A 214 10.89 -5.27 -5.59
N SER A 215 11.72 -6.30 -5.64
CA SER A 215 11.31 -7.63 -6.11
C SER A 215 12.12 -8.76 -5.48
N VAL A 216 11.53 -9.95 -5.46
CA VAL A 216 12.18 -11.22 -5.13
C VAL A 216 11.85 -12.25 -6.19
N ASP A 217 12.80 -13.15 -6.45
CA ASP A 217 12.69 -14.22 -7.44
C ASP A 217 12.55 -15.57 -6.72
N GLN A 218 11.84 -16.51 -7.34
CA GLN A 218 11.63 -17.86 -6.80
C GLN A 218 12.93 -18.63 -6.48
N VAL A 219 14.05 -18.28 -7.13
CA VAL A 219 15.34 -18.90 -6.88
C VAL A 219 16.04 -18.38 -5.62
N GLU A 220 15.57 -17.27 -5.07
CA GLU A 220 16.13 -16.70 -3.84
C GLU A 220 15.65 -17.48 -2.62
N GLU A 221 16.59 -17.87 -1.77
CA GLU A 221 16.29 -18.54 -0.51
C GLU A 221 15.46 -17.59 0.40
N ASN A 222 14.41 -18.11 1.04
CA ASN A 222 13.48 -17.39 1.89
C ASN A 222 12.69 -16.27 1.21
N ALA A 223 12.61 -16.26 -0.13
CA ALA A 223 11.80 -15.28 -0.85
C ALA A 223 10.34 -15.34 -0.41
N SER A 224 9.85 -14.25 0.17
CA SER A 224 8.50 -14.16 0.73
C SER A 224 7.94 -12.74 0.70
N PHE A 225 6.62 -12.66 0.81
CA PHE A 225 5.88 -11.42 0.97
C PHE A 225 5.06 -11.45 2.25
N ALA A 226 5.02 -10.32 2.96
CA ALA A 226 4.09 -10.04 4.03
C ALA A 226 3.42 -8.68 3.80
N GLY A 227 2.12 -8.59 4.02
CA GLY A 227 1.39 -7.33 3.85
C GLY A 227 0.01 -7.37 4.48
N ALA A 228 -0.72 -6.27 4.43
CA ALA A 228 -2.07 -6.20 4.94
C ALA A 228 -3.02 -5.57 3.92
N VAL A 229 -4.17 -6.21 3.73
CA VAL A 229 -5.32 -5.66 3.03
C VAL A 229 -6.27 -5.02 4.03
N LYS A 230 -7.01 -4.00 3.59
CA LYS A 230 -8.12 -3.45 4.38
C LYS A 230 -9.17 -4.55 4.60
N SER A 231 -9.51 -4.81 5.86
CA SER A 231 -10.56 -5.76 6.22
C SER A 231 -11.69 -5.04 6.94
N THR A 232 -12.91 -5.20 6.44
CA THR A 232 -14.14 -4.72 7.10
C THR A 232 -14.76 -5.79 8.00
N ASP A 233 -14.25 -7.02 7.97
CA ASP A 233 -14.69 -8.11 8.85
C ASP A 233 -13.85 -8.12 10.13
N THR A 234 -14.44 -7.68 11.23
CA THR A 234 -13.77 -7.61 12.55
C THR A 234 -13.31 -8.97 13.09
N LYS A 235 -13.71 -10.07 12.47
CA LYS A 235 -13.33 -11.43 12.86
C LYS A 235 -12.19 -11.99 12.03
N LYS A 236 -11.73 -11.26 11.01
CA LYS A 236 -10.66 -11.69 10.11
C LYS A 236 -9.53 -10.67 10.12
N SER A 237 -8.30 -11.17 10.24
CA SER A 237 -7.12 -10.37 9.97
C SER A 237 -7.04 -10.01 8.49
N GLY A 238 -6.55 -8.80 8.21
CA GLY A 238 -6.15 -8.39 6.86
C GLY A 238 -4.77 -8.88 6.45
N ASP A 239 -4.03 -9.50 7.37
CA ASP A 239 -2.66 -9.94 7.13
C ASP A 239 -2.57 -11.01 6.06
N LYS A 240 -1.55 -10.90 5.22
CA LYS A 240 -1.24 -11.84 4.14
C LYS A 240 0.24 -12.22 4.20
N PHE A 241 0.49 -13.50 4.19
CA PHE A 241 1.82 -14.08 4.09
C PHE A 241 1.86 -14.99 2.88
N ILE A 242 2.80 -14.75 1.97
CA ILE A 242 2.89 -15.46 0.70
C ILE A 242 4.34 -15.90 0.49
N THR A 243 4.52 -17.17 0.20
CA THR A 243 5.77 -17.74 -0.31
C THR A 243 5.53 -18.35 -1.69
N PHE A 244 6.55 -18.66 -2.44
CA PHE A 244 6.37 -19.35 -3.73
C PHE A 244 5.78 -20.76 -3.59
N ASP A 245 5.85 -21.35 -2.40
CA ASP A 245 5.27 -22.67 -2.11
C ASP A 245 3.87 -22.57 -1.49
N ASP A 246 3.49 -21.41 -0.93
CA ASP A 246 2.19 -21.20 -0.30
C ASP A 246 1.63 -19.81 -0.62
N GLY A 247 0.40 -19.78 -1.12
CA GLY A 247 -0.36 -18.57 -1.41
C GLY A 247 0.02 -17.82 -2.69
N PHE A 248 1.11 -18.18 -3.36
CA PHE A 248 1.51 -17.56 -4.62
C PHE A 248 0.58 -17.95 -5.77
N VAL A 249 0.10 -16.95 -6.50
CA VAL A 249 -0.67 -17.11 -7.75
C VAL A 249 0.01 -16.24 -8.81
N ALA A 250 0.46 -16.86 -9.90
CA ALA A 250 1.11 -16.15 -10.99
C ALA A 250 0.15 -15.19 -11.72
N GLN A 251 0.71 -14.12 -12.29
CA GLN A 251 0.00 -13.11 -13.06
C GLN A 251 -1.16 -12.45 -12.29
N LYS A 252 -0.91 -12.11 -11.04
CA LYS A 252 -1.89 -11.47 -10.17
C LYS A 252 -1.33 -10.16 -9.60
N SER A 253 -2.16 -9.11 -9.62
CA SER A 253 -1.88 -7.84 -8.95
C SER A 253 -2.88 -7.64 -7.82
N VAL A 254 -2.38 -7.30 -6.65
CA VAL A 254 -3.21 -7.07 -5.45
C VAL A 254 -2.72 -5.82 -4.74
N GLY A 255 -3.66 -4.94 -4.39
CA GLY A 255 -3.37 -3.75 -3.58
C GLY A 255 -3.29 -4.06 -2.09
N TYR A 256 -2.36 -3.39 -1.42
CA TYR A 256 -2.12 -3.51 0.02
C TYR A 256 -1.95 -2.13 0.66
N VAL A 257 -2.30 -2.03 1.93
CA VAL A 257 -2.07 -0.83 2.75
C VAL A 257 -0.56 -0.62 2.94
N TYR A 258 0.15 -1.72 3.20
CA TYR A 258 1.61 -1.80 3.25
C TYR A 258 2.06 -3.21 2.83
N GLY A 259 3.30 -3.33 2.41
CA GLY A 259 3.88 -4.61 2.00
C GLY A 259 5.39 -4.66 2.18
N PHE A 260 5.87 -5.85 2.51
CA PHE A 260 7.26 -6.19 2.74
C PHE A 260 7.65 -7.39 1.90
N LEU A 261 8.84 -7.35 1.32
CA LEU A 261 9.46 -8.48 0.66
C LEU A 261 10.73 -8.88 1.42
N THR A 262 11.00 -10.16 1.48
CA THR A 262 12.15 -10.72 2.19
C THR A 262 12.88 -11.72 1.31
N ASN A 263 14.21 -11.70 1.35
CA ASN A 263 15.07 -12.77 0.85
C ASN A 263 15.97 -13.28 1.98
N LYS A 264 16.93 -14.15 1.67
CA LYS A 264 17.82 -14.75 2.66
C LYS A 264 18.53 -13.75 3.57
N ASN A 265 18.95 -12.61 3.03
CA ASN A 265 19.88 -11.69 3.68
C ASN A 265 19.25 -10.37 4.10
N LEU A 266 18.13 -9.99 3.50
CA LEU A 266 17.53 -8.68 3.64
C LEU A 266 16.01 -8.76 3.63
N SER A 267 15.39 -7.84 4.35
CA SER A 267 13.98 -7.53 4.25
C SER A 267 13.79 -6.09 3.78
N ALA A 268 12.74 -5.80 3.05
CA ALA A 268 12.53 -4.49 2.46
C ALA A 268 11.05 -4.09 2.46
N GLY A 269 10.78 -2.82 2.70
CA GLY A 269 9.44 -2.24 2.72
C GLY A 269 9.29 -1.10 1.70
N LEU A 270 8.08 -0.96 1.17
CA LEU A 270 7.72 0.13 0.26
C LEU A 270 6.59 0.95 0.87
N PHE A 271 6.80 2.26 1.00
CA PHE A 271 5.79 3.25 1.32
C PHE A 271 5.52 4.15 0.11
N SER A 272 4.27 4.54 -0.09
CA SER A 272 3.87 5.53 -1.09
C SER A 272 2.85 6.50 -0.49
N ASN A 273 2.87 7.76 -0.94
CA ASN A 273 1.79 8.70 -0.65
C ASN A 273 0.62 8.59 -1.62
N SER A 274 0.56 7.53 -2.42
CA SER A 274 -0.63 7.22 -3.21
C SER A 274 -1.81 6.98 -2.26
N GLU A 275 -2.92 7.60 -2.57
CA GLU A 275 -4.21 7.42 -1.90
C GLU A 275 -5.19 6.85 -2.94
N ALA A 276 -4.86 5.65 -3.43
CA ALA A 276 -5.74 4.92 -4.31
C ALA A 276 -7.01 4.48 -3.57
N GLU A 277 -8.00 4.03 -4.32
CA GLU A 277 -9.25 3.51 -3.76
C GLU A 277 -8.96 2.55 -2.60
N ASP A 278 -9.74 2.66 -1.53
CA ASP A 278 -9.63 1.82 -0.32
C ASP A 278 -8.31 1.94 0.47
N ASP A 279 -7.64 3.07 0.41
CA ASP A 279 -6.36 3.32 1.09
C ASP A 279 -5.23 2.37 0.67
N LEU A 280 -5.33 1.77 -0.51
CA LEU A 280 -4.29 0.90 -1.06
C LEU A 280 -3.13 1.74 -1.58
N ARG A 281 -1.97 1.64 -0.94
CA ARG A 281 -0.78 2.44 -1.26
C ARG A 281 0.20 1.73 -2.15
N VAL A 282 0.27 0.41 -2.02
CA VAL A 282 1.22 -0.42 -2.75
C VAL A 282 0.52 -1.56 -3.46
N ILE A 283 1.05 -1.93 -4.61
CA ILE A 283 0.59 -3.07 -5.39
C ILE A 283 1.66 -4.15 -5.34
N MET A 284 1.27 -5.35 -4.94
CA MET A 284 2.10 -6.54 -5.09
C MET A 284 1.73 -7.21 -6.41
N ASN A 285 2.70 -7.28 -7.31
CA ASN A 285 2.57 -7.96 -8.60
C ASN A 285 3.28 -9.31 -8.53
N SER A 286 2.56 -10.36 -8.85
CA SER A 286 3.10 -11.69 -9.06
C SER A 286 3.38 -11.87 -10.55
N GLY A 287 4.64 -12.07 -10.91
CA GLY A 287 5.05 -12.54 -12.24
C GLY A 287 4.80 -14.03 -12.41
N ALA A 288 5.56 -14.68 -13.27
CA ALA A 288 5.56 -16.14 -13.38
C ALA A 288 6.37 -16.80 -12.24
N ASP A 289 7.47 -16.17 -11.84
CA ASP A 289 8.45 -16.62 -10.84
C ASP A 289 8.95 -15.50 -9.91
N THR A 290 8.28 -14.35 -9.91
CA THR A 290 8.68 -13.18 -9.15
C THR A 290 7.52 -12.60 -8.34
N MET A 291 7.82 -11.98 -7.20
CA MET A 291 6.94 -11.07 -6.49
C MET A 291 7.60 -9.69 -6.46
N SER A 292 6.86 -8.65 -6.78
CA SER A 292 7.39 -7.29 -6.78
C SER A 292 6.41 -6.30 -6.14
N LEU A 293 6.96 -5.19 -5.60
CA LEU A 293 6.20 -4.09 -5.05
C LEU A 293 6.40 -2.83 -5.90
N THR A 294 5.29 -2.20 -6.23
CA THR A 294 5.23 -0.89 -6.86
C THR A 294 4.25 0.01 -6.12
N SER A 295 4.35 1.33 -6.33
CA SER A 295 3.31 2.25 -5.85
C SER A 295 1.99 1.97 -6.57
N ALA A 296 0.87 2.16 -5.88
CA ALA A 296 -0.39 2.33 -6.55
C ALA A 296 -0.41 3.66 -7.34
N GLN A 297 -1.33 3.77 -8.30
CA GLN A 297 -1.53 4.97 -9.10
C GLN A 297 -1.76 6.19 -8.19
N TRP A 298 -1.15 7.33 -8.52
CA TRP A 298 -1.42 8.59 -7.82
C TRP A 298 -2.58 9.33 -8.49
N TYR A 299 -3.56 9.74 -7.68
CA TYR A 299 -4.56 10.73 -8.07
C TYR A 299 -4.03 12.11 -7.71
N TYR A 300 -3.77 12.97 -8.70
CA TYR A 300 -3.07 14.24 -8.51
C TYR A 300 -4.01 15.44 -8.38
N GLU A 301 -4.81 15.73 -9.42
CA GLU A 301 -5.73 16.89 -9.43
C GLU A 301 -7.20 16.50 -9.36
N ALA A 302 -7.52 15.23 -9.37
CA ALA A 302 -8.91 14.76 -9.43
C ALA A 302 -9.55 14.49 -8.07
N GLY A 303 -8.78 14.51 -6.98
CA GLY A 303 -9.24 13.97 -5.70
C GLY A 303 -9.55 12.45 -5.79
N ASP A 304 -9.82 11.86 -4.66
CA ASP A 304 -10.25 10.47 -4.60
C ASP A 304 -11.60 10.31 -5.32
N LYS A 305 -11.66 9.40 -6.28
CA LYS A 305 -12.90 8.95 -6.90
C LYS A 305 -13.45 7.70 -6.21
N GLY A 306 -12.83 7.32 -5.10
CA GLY A 306 -13.16 6.12 -4.37
C GLY A 306 -14.59 6.11 -3.90
N GLY A 307 -15.28 5.11 -4.32
CA GLY A 307 -16.41 4.44 -3.71
C GLY A 307 -17.58 5.30 -3.33
N GLN A 308 -18.30 4.91 -2.43
CA GLN A 308 -19.63 5.28 -1.93
C GLN A 308 -19.91 6.75 -1.64
N ALA A 309 -18.91 7.57 -1.48
CA ALA A 309 -19.12 8.98 -1.45
C ALA A 309 -19.32 9.40 -2.90
N GLN A 310 -20.46 9.86 -3.23
CA GLN A 310 -20.67 10.92 -4.21
C GLN A 310 -19.86 12.13 -3.72
N ALA A 311 -18.65 11.86 -3.24
CA ALA A 311 -17.73 12.83 -2.75
C ALA A 311 -17.51 13.81 -3.87
N ALA A 312 -17.74 15.05 -3.56
CA ALA A 312 -17.35 16.14 -4.39
C ALA A 312 -15.95 15.85 -4.91
N THR A 313 -15.79 15.82 -6.21
CA THR A 313 -14.48 15.81 -6.85
C THR A 313 -13.79 17.08 -6.36
N TYR A 314 -12.85 16.93 -5.46
CA TYR A 314 -12.07 18.06 -5.00
C TYR A 314 -11.17 18.49 -6.15
N ASP A 315 -11.32 19.74 -6.56
CA ASP A 315 -10.55 20.33 -7.65
C ASP A 315 -9.22 20.93 -7.18
N TYR A 316 -8.54 20.26 -6.25
CA TYR A 316 -7.23 20.70 -5.77
C TYR A 316 -6.19 19.58 -5.94
N PRO A 317 -4.93 19.94 -6.22
CA PRO A 317 -3.85 18.98 -6.28
C PRO A 317 -3.60 18.36 -4.91
N LEU A 318 -2.94 17.21 -4.90
CA LEU A 318 -2.40 16.65 -3.67
C LEU A 318 -1.59 17.70 -2.92
N SER A 319 -1.65 17.69 -1.60
CA SER A 319 -0.84 18.57 -0.74
C SER A 319 0.65 18.36 -0.94
N GLU A 320 1.05 17.17 -1.35
CA GLU A 320 2.42 16.79 -1.70
C GLU A 320 2.46 16.16 -3.09
N LEU A 321 3.55 16.35 -3.83
CA LEU A 321 3.77 15.67 -5.09
C LEU A 321 3.95 14.15 -4.88
N PRO A 322 3.64 13.32 -5.90
CA PRO A 322 3.81 11.88 -5.83
C PRO A 322 5.20 11.42 -5.40
N TYR A 323 5.28 10.53 -4.42
CA TYR A 323 6.53 9.87 -4.04
C TYR A 323 6.33 8.45 -3.54
N ALA A 324 7.41 7.70 -3.58
CA ALA A 324 7.54 6.38 -2.98
C ALA A 324 8.88 6.27 -2.26
N LYS A 325 8.90 5.60 -1.11
CA LYS A 325 10.10 5.38 -0.31
C LYS A 325 10.31 3.90 -0.07
N VAL A 326 11.57 3.49 -0.10
CA VAL A 326 11.99 2.11 0.18
C VAL A 326 12.94 2.12 1.36
N CYS A 327 12.74 1.19 2.30
CA CYS A 327 13.74 0.87 3.32
C CYS A 327 14.30 -0.53 3.07
N ILE A 328 15.61 -0.70 3.28
CA ILE A 328 16.31 -1.98 3.21
C ILE A 328 16.81 -2.30 4.61
N ALA A 329 16.49 -3.49 5.12
CA ALA A 329 16.81 -3.89 6.48
C ALA A 329 17.57 -5.22 6.52
N GLU A 330 18.52 -5.29 7.41
CA GLU A 330 19.11 -6.54 7.91
C GLU A 330 18.33 -6.97 9.17
N ASP A 331 18.89 -7.78 10.03
CA ASP A 331 18.30 -8.20 11.31
C ASP A 331 18.15 -6.97 12.26
N MET A 332 17.00 -6.32 12.23
CA MET A 332 16.70 -5.12 13.02
C MET A 332 16.18 -5.42 14.43
N ASN A 333 15.63 -6.61 14.63
CA ASN A 333 15.08 -7.05 15.91
C ASN A 333 16.03 -7.96 16.71
N GLU A 334 17.22 -8.26 16.16
CA GLU A 334 18.30 -9.03 16.77
C GLU A 334 17.92 -10.49 17.12
N ASP A 335 16.95 -11.07 16.43
CA ASP A 335 16.51 -12.45 16.65
C ASP A 335 17.27 -13.49 15.83
N LYS A 336 18.17 -13.03 14.94
CA LYS A 336 19.03 -13.83 14.03
C LYS A 336 18.26 -14.46 12.86
N THR A 337 17.08 -13.99 12.60
CA THR A 337 16.26 -14.39 11.46
C THR A 337 15.99 -13.16 10.61
N ILE A 338 16.06 -13.26 9.31
CA ILE A 338 15.64 -12.17 8.42
C ILE A 338 14.23 -12.46 7.98
N ASP A 339 13.30 -11.58 8.36
CA ASP A 339 11.90 -11.68 7.99
C ASP A 339 11.23 -10.30 7.83
N TRP A 340 9.92 -10.28 7.65
CA TRP A 340 9.15 -9.05 7.45
C TRP A 340 9.20 -8.10 8.66
N GLN A 341 9.48 -8.59 9.87
CA GLN A 341 9.54 -7.76 11.07
C GLN A 341 10.70 -6.76 11.00
N ASP A 342 11.83 -7.17 10.41
CA ASP A 342 12.98 -6.29 10.20
C ASP A 342 12.64 -5.11 9.31
N ALA A 343 12.00 -5.40 8.16
CA ALA A 343 11.51 -4.34 7.29
C ALA A 343 10.46 -3.47 7.99
N ALA A 344 9.58 -4.04 8.80
CA ALA A 344 8.56 -3.29 9.52
C ALA A 344 9.16 -2.36 10.59
N VAL A 345 10.28 -2.73 11.21
CA VAL A 345 11.03 -1.84 12.12
C VAL A 345 11.62 -0.67 11.34
N ALA A 346 12.35 -0.94 10.24
CA ALA A 346 12.93 0.10 9.40
C ALA A 346 11.86 0.98 8.71
N TYR A 347 10.72 0.42 8.38
CA TYR A 347 9.62 1.12 7.72
C TYR A 347 9.07 2.31 8.52
N ARG A 348 9.21 2.29 9.84
CA ARG A 348 8.78 3.40 10.72
C ARG A 348 9.48 4.71 10.39
N ASP A 349 10.68 4.66 9.84
CA ASP A 349 11.48 5.84 9.50
C ASP A 349 11.07 6.49 8.18
N ILE A 350 10.37 5.74 7.32
CA ILE A 350 9.97 6.22 5.99
C ILE A 350 8.48 6.56 5.85
N ILE A 351 7.62 6.11 6.77
CA ILE A 351 6.18 6.41 6.73
C ILE A 351 5.88 7.83 7.15
N ASN A 352 4.74 8.33 6.71
CA ASN A 352 4.18 9.57 7.24
C ASN A 352 3.63 9.32 8.64
N VAL A 353 4.10 10.09 9.58
CA VAL A 353 3.69 10.02 10.99
C VAL A 353 2.60 11.06 11.22
N PRO A 354 1.46 10.72 11.84
CA PRO A 354 0.42 11.69 12.14
C PRO A 354 0.94 12.84 13.00
N TYR A 355 0.41 14.05 12.78
CA TYR A 355 0.74 15.20 13.61
C TYR A 355 0.45 14.91 15.09
N GLY A 356 1.36 15.26 15.97
CA GLY A 356 1.24 15.02 17.42
C GLY A 356 1.51 13.56 17.85
N SER A 357 1.97 12.69 16.95
CA SER A 357 2.26 11.29 17.31
C SER A 357 3.34 11.15 18.38
N GLU A 358 4.33 12.06 18.41
CA GLU A 358 5.38 12.07 19.43
C GLU A 358 4.83 12.39 20.82
N ASP A 359 3.75 13.18 20.91
CA ASP A 359 3.12 13.58 22.17
C ASP A 359 2.33 12.43 22.80
N VAL A 360 1.97 11.40 22.00
CA VAL A 360 1.13 10.27 22.45
C VAL A 360 1.86 8.92 22.47
N LYS A 361 3.14 8.88 22.15
CA LYS A 361 3.91 7.62 22.06
C LYS A 361 4.00 6.82 23.36
N ASP A 362 3.91 7.50 24.50
CA ASP A 362 3.98 6.89 25.82
C ASP A 362 2.61 6.50 26.38
N LEU A 363 1.50 6.79 25.65
CA LEU A 363 0.17 6.41 26.06
C LEU A 363 0.00 4.88 25.99
N VAL A 364 -0.29 4.27 27.12
CA VAL A 364 -0.44 2.81 27.24
C VAL A 364 -1.87 2.33 27.19
N ASN A 365 -2.83 3.24 27.32
CA ASN A 365 -4.24 2.92 27.29
C ASN A 365 -5.03 4.03 26.60
N TYR A 366 -5.76 3.64 25.54
CA TYR A 366 -6.73 4.51 24.90
C TYR A 366 -8.11 3.88 24.99
N ARG A 367 -9.08 4.60 25.59
CA ARG A 367 -10.44 4.14 25.77
C ARG A 367 -11.44 5.10 25.16
N ILE A 368 -12.48 4.55 24.55
CA ILE A 368 -13.66 5.29 24.11
C ILE A 368 -14.79 4.94 25.05
N VAL A 369 -15.21 5.89 25.86
CA VAL A 369 -16.35 5.77 26.78
C VAL A 369 -17.59 6.27 26.05
N MET A 370 -18.60 5.42 25.90
CA MET A 370 -19.78 5.72 25.11
C MET A 370 -21.03 5.78 26.00
N ASN A 371 -21.80 6.87 25.85
CA ASN A 371 -23.15 7.04 26.38
C ASN A 371 -24.10 7.36 25.22
N PHE A 372 -25.19 6.61 25.12
CA PHE A 372 -26.25 6.85 24.15
C PHE A 372 -27.40 7.65 24.79
N GLY A 373 -28.16 8.37 23.97
CA GLY A 373 -29.20 9.32 24.36
C GLY A 373 -30.10 8.93 25.53
N SER A 374 -30.51 7.70 25.67
CA SER A 374 -31.38 7.27 26.76
C SER A 374 -30.70 6.35 27.80
N ALA A 375 -29.45 6.00 27.60
CA ALA A 375 -28.76 5.03 28.45
C ALA A 375 -27.42 5.59 28.93
N VAL A 376 -27.39 6.07 30.16
CA VAL A 376 -26.16 6.48 30.84
C VAL A 376 -25.48 5.25 31.41
N THR A 377 -24.50 4.72 30.68
CA THR A 377 -23.74 3.55 31.10
C THR A 377 -22.42 3.91 31.78
N ASN A 378 -21.89 5.12 31.49
CA ASN A 378 -20.61 5.61 31.97
C ASN A 378 -20.73 7.04 32.51
N PRO A 379 -21.34 7.28 33.67
CA PRO A 379 -21.31 8.57 34.34
C PRO A 379 -19.89 9.07 34.53
N TYR A 380 -19.67 10.38 34.64
CA TYR A 380 -18.35 10.97 34.82
C TYR A 380 -17.61 10.42 36.02
N SER A 381 -18.32 10.20 37.13
CA SER A 381 -17.76 9.59 38.35
C SER A 381 -17.25 8.15 38.13
N VAL A 382 -17.97 7.36 37.32
CA VAL A 382 -17.53 5.99 36.95
C VAL A 382 -16.30 6.04 36.04
N THR A 383 -16.28 6.99 35.12
CA THR A 383 -15.11 7.21 34.24
C THR A 383 -13.88 7.61 35.04
N ALA A 384 -14.03 8.52 36.02
CA ALA A 384 -12.97 8.93 36.95
C ALA A 384 -12.43 7.74 37.77
N ASP A 385 -13.33 6.89 38.31
CA ASP A 385 -12.91 5.68 39.02
C ASP A 385 -12.16 4.68 38.13
N ASN A 386 -12.57 4.57 36.87
CA ASN A 386 -11.86 3.70 35.91
C ASN A 386 -10.47 4.22 35.55
N ILE A 387 -10.27 5.55 35.45
CA ILE A 387 -8.97 6.17 35.29
C ILE A 387 -8.04 5.77 36.45
N LYS A 388 -8.49 5.90 37.68
CA LYS A 388 -7.74 5.49 38.90
C LYS A 388 -7.37 4.01 38.87
N LYS A 389 -8.32 3.13 38.49
CA LYS A 389 -8.08 1.69 38.40
C LYS A 389 -7.03 1.33 37.35
N VAL A 390 -7.06 1.99 36.18
CA VAL A 390 -6.07 1.76 35.14
C VAL A 390 -4.70 2.29 35.57
N ALA A 391 -4.62 3.48 36.16
CA ALA A 391 -3.39 4.02 36.68
C ALA A 391 -2.75 3.08 37.70
N LEU A 392 -3.52 2.55 38.64
CA LEU A 392 -3.04 1.57 39.63
C LEU A 392 -2.59 0.25 38.98
N ALA A 393 -3.23 -0.18 37.93
CA ALA A 393 -2.89 -1.43 37.22
C ALA A 393 -1.63 -1.30 36.31
N THR A 394 -1.27 -0.08 35.94
CA THR A 394 -0.16 0.23 35.02
C THR A 394 0.99 0.99 35.69
N ASP A 395 1.02 1.04 37.03
CA ASP A 395 2.01 1.83 37.80
C ASP A 395 2.06 3.32 37.39
N GLY A 396 0.90 3.89 37.03
CA GLY A 396 0.75 5.31 36.72
C GLY A 396 1.15 5.71 35.29
N LEU A 397 1.18 4.77 34.34
CA LEU A 397 1.46 5.12 32.95
C LEU A 397 0.35 5.97 32.32
N PRO A 398 0.70 6.91 31.40
CA PRO A 398 -0.23 7.83 30.76
C PRO A 398 -1.39 7.15 30.05
N GLN A 399 -2.56 7.80 30.06
CA GLN A 399 -3.80 7.30 29.45
C GLN A 399 -4.45 8.36 28.56
N ALA A 400 -5.27 7.94 27.61
CA ALA A 400 -6.21 8.82 26.91
C ALA A 400 -7.63 8.23 26.99
N VAL A 401 -8.60 9.09 27.26
CA VAL A 401 -10.02 8.72 27.35
C VAL A 401 -10.85 9.67 26.49
N MET A 402 -11.48 9.13 25.45
CA MET A 402 -12.42 9.87 24.62
C MET A 402 -13.83 9.66 25.14
N LEU A 403 -14.52 10.76 25.45
CA LEU A 403 -15.92 10.74 25.87
C LEU A 403 -16.83 10.86 24.64
N LYS A 404 -17.41 9.75 24.20
CA LYS A 404 -18.40 9.73 23.14
C LYS A 404 -19.79 9.80 23.74
N GLY A 405 -20.44 10.97 23.58
CA GLY A 405 -21.71 11.26 24.21
C GLY A 405 -21.59 11.99 25.55
N TYR A 406 -20.60 12.88 25.65
CA TYR A 406 -20.35 13.71 26.86
C TYR A 406 -21.39 14.79 27.11
N GLY A 407 -22.15 15.16 26.08
CA GLY A 407 -23.06 16.30 26.11
C GLY A 407 -24.53 15.91 25.89
N ASN A 408 -25.40 16.82 26.20
CA ASN A 408 -26.85 16.69 26.01
C ASN A 408 -27.44 15.42 26.63
N GLU A 409 -28.10 14.58 25.84
CA GLU A 409 -28.67 13.29 26.25
C GLU A 409 -27.70 12.11 25.97
N GLY A 410 -26.49 12.37 25.46
CA GLY A 410 -25.52 11.39 25.05
C GLY A 410 -25.19 11.46 23.54
N HIS A 411 -24.57 10.41 23.01
CA HIS A 411 -24.20 10.32 21.58
C HIS A 411 -25.45 10.38 20.70
N ASP A 412 -25.36 11.12 19.61
CA ASP A 412 -26.43 11.37 18.64
C ASP A 412 -27.66 12.08 19.25
N SER A 413 -27.41 13.08 20.10
CA SER A 413 -28.45 13.90 20.70
C SER A 413 -28.10 15.38 20.59
N ALA A 414 -29.04 16.20 20.17
CA ALA A 414 -28.98 17.66 20.11
C ALA A 414 -27.66 18.18 19.49
N ASN A 415 -27.13 17.52 18.47
CA ASN A 415 -25.94 17.98 17.74
C ASN A 415 -26.12 19.43 17.30
N SER A 416 -25.03 20.17 17.38
CA SER A 416 -24.79 21.60 17.37
C SER A 416 -24.76 22.29 18.75
N GLU A 417 -25.20 21.63 19.84
CA GLU A 417 -25.07 22.12 21.21
C GLU A 417 -23.83 21.53 21.90
N TYR A 418 -22.64 21.79 21.37
CA TYR A 418 -21.40 21.15 21.81
C TYR A 418 -20.93 21.56 23.22
N ALA A 419 -21.48 22.65 23.78
CA ALA A 419 -21.14 23.14 25.11
C ALA A 419 -22.13 22.69 26.20
N ASP A 420 -23.17 21.94 25.86
CA ASP A 420 -24.17 21.48 26.81
C ASP A 420 -23.73 20.16 27.45
N ILE A 421 -23.13 20.22 28.63
CA ILE A 421 -22.61 19.06 29.37
C ILE A 421 -23.80 18.23 29.89
N SER A 422 -23.71 16.90 29.74
CA SER A 422 -24.81 15.99 30.10
C SER A 422 -25.14 15.98 31.60
N GLU A 423 -26.31 16.48 31.96
CA GLU A 423 -26.84 16.40 33.34
C GLU A 423 -27.07 14.95 33.79
N ARG A 424 -27.37 14.06 32.86
CA ARG A 424 -27.55 12.63 33.16
C ARG A 424 -26.29 11.93 33.59
N GLU A 425 -25.14 12.38 33.08
CA GLU A 425 -23.83 11.81 33.38
C GLU A 425 -23.23 12.39 34.64
N GLY A 426 -23.82 13.43 35.23
CA GLY A 426 -23.39 14.09 36.45
C GLY A 426 -23.30 15.61 36.35
N GLY A 427 -23.57 16.17 35.16
CA GLY A 427 -23.54 17.61 34.93
C GLY A 427 -22.14 18.21 34.98
N VAL A 428 -22.10 19.55 34.98
CA VAL A 428 -20.85 20.32 34.90
C VAL A 428 -19.90 20.05 36.08
N ASP A 429 -20.44 19.85 37.27
CA ASP A 429 -19.60 19.67 38.47
C ASP A 429 -18.87 18.32 38.44
N ASP A 430 -19.60 17.22 38.17
CA ASP A 430 -18.97 15.88 38.03
C ASP A 430 -18.00 15.84 36.82
N PHE A 431 -18.30 16.59 35.75
CA PHE A 431 -17.36 16.71 34.62
C PHE A 431 -16.06 17.40 34.99
N ARG A 432 -16.12 18.47 35.82
CA ARG A 432 -14.93 19.12 36.38
C ARG A 432 -14.15 18.19 37.28
N ASP A 433 -14.83 17.46 38.16
CA ASP A 433 -14.18 16.48 39.04
C ASP A 433 -13.51 15.37 38.22
N LEU A 434 -14.09 14.94 37.10
CA LEU A 434 -13.46 14.02 36.15
C LEU A 434 -12.16 14.60 35.58
N LEU A 435 -12.17 15.88 35.15
CA LEU A 435 -10.97 16.54 34.61
C LEU A 435 -9.88 16.67 35.67
N ASP A 436 -10.24 17.00 36.90
CA ASP A 436 -9.27 17.09 38.01
C ASP A 436 -8.63 15.72 38.32
N VAL A 437 -9.44 14.66 38.33
CA VAL A 437 -8.93 13.28 38.45
C VAL A 437 -8.08 12.89 37.26
N ALA A 438 -8.47 13.23 36.05
CA ALA A 438 -7.67 12.93 34.87
C ALA A 438 -6.28 13.57 34.94
N HIS A 439 -6.20 14.84 35.31
CA HIS A 439 -4.91 15.53 35.49
C HIS A 439 -4.07 14.90 36.60
N GLU A 440 -4.69 14.48 37.70
CA GLU A 440 -3.95 13.81 38.81
C GLU A 440 -3.31 12.49 38.37
N TYR A 441 -3.95 11.79 37.42
CA TYR A 441 -3.52 10.46 36.98
C TYR A 441 -2.95 10.45 35.54
N ASP A 442 -2.38 11.55 35.10
CA ASP A 442 -1.73 11.70 33.79
C ASP A 442 -2.59 11.15 32.64
N THR A 443 -3.83 11.63 32.58
CA THR A 443 -4.84 11.17 31.63
C THR A 443 -5.37 12.30 30.78
N GLU A 444 -5.25 12.17 29.45
CA GLU A 444 -5.84 13.08 28.49
C GLU A 444 -7.33 12.78 28.28
N ILE A 445 -8.17 13.82 28.41
CA ILE A 445 -9.60 13.71 28.11
C ILE A 445 -9.91 14.34 26.76
N GLY A 446 -10.39 13.54 25.85
CA GLY A 446 -10.94 13.97 24.57
C GLY A 446 -12.46 13.91 24.54
N ILE A 447 -13.09 14.70 23.70
CA ILE A 447 -14.53 14.64 23.44
C ILE A 447 -14.78 14.31 21.97
N HIS A 448 -15.80 13.48 21.72
CA HIS A 448 -16.29 13.19 20.39
C HIS A 448 -17.42 14.12 20.04
N VAL A 449 -17.30 14.81 18.91
CA VAL A 449 -18.37 15.66 18.36
C VAL A 449 -18.74 15.19 16.95
N ASN A 450 -20.03 15.26 16.62
CA ASN A 450 -20.53 15.05 15.27
C ASN A 450 -20.80 16.42 14.65
N ALA A 451 -20.01 16.80 13.66
CA ALA A 451 -20.12 18.08 12.95
C ALA A 451 -20.81 17.97 11.58
N GLN A 452 -21.30 16.79 11.22
CA GLN A 452 -21.95 16.52 9.94
C GLN A 452 -23.47 16.52 10.00
N GLU A 453 -24.04 16.54 11.20
CA GLU A 453 -25.47 16.40 11.46
C GLU A 453 -25.95 17.49 12.40
N ALA A 454 -27.17 17.93 12.21
CA ALA A 454 -27.88 18.82 13.10
C ALA A 454 -29.23 18.16 13.49
N TYR A 455 -29.56 18.20 14.77
CA TYR A 455 -30.77 17.56 15.29
C TYR A 455 -31.82 18.58 15.71
N PRO A 456 -33.12 18.29 15.42
CA PRO A 456 -34.22 19.24 15.70
C PRO A 456 -34.40 19.60 17.17
N GLU A 457 -33.96 18.75 18.09
CA GLU A 457 -34.02 19.00 19.52
C GLU A 457 -32.94 19.98 20.04
N ALA A 458 -31.92 20.29 19.20
CA ALA A 458 -30.94 21.30 19.55
C ALA A 458 -31.56 22.70 19.63
N ARG A 459 -31.20 23.49 20.63
CA ARG A 459 -31.69 24.87 20.77
C ARG A 459 -31.25 25.77 19.63
N SER A 460 -30.09 25.47 19.04
CA SER A 460 -29.55 26.22 17.89
C SER A 460 -30.15 25.78 16.55
N PHE A 461 -30.93 24.70 16.53
CA PHE A 461 -31.56 24.22 15.31
C PHE A 461 -32.60 25.22 14.77
N ASN A 462 -32.57 25.45 13.48
CA ASN A 462 -33.56 26.25 12.79
C ASN A 462 -33.79 25.73 11.36
N ASP A 463 -34.87 26.21 10.72
CA ASP A 463 -35.30 25.71 9.40
C ASP A 463 -34.25 25.97 8.30
N ASP A 464 -33.40 26.97 8.46
CA ASP A 464 -32.32 27.27 7.50
C ASP A 464 -31.22 26.17 7.49
N MET A 465 -31.17 25.29 8.51
CA MET A 465 -30.27 24.17 8.54
C MET A 465 -30.79 22.96 7.74
N ILE A 466 -32.06 22.98 7.34
CA ILE A 466 -32.68 21.95 6.52
C ILE A 466 -32.36 22.21 5.06
N MET A 467 -31.55 21.40 4.45
CA MET A 467 -31.20 21.50 3.04
C MET A 467 -31.85 20.39 2.26
N GLY A 468 -32.36 20.71 1.06
CA GLY A 468 -32.86 19.69 0.14
C GLY A 468 -31.78 18.75 -0.32
N PRO A 469 -32.10 17.50 -0.63
CA PRO A 469 -31.13 16.43 -0.94
C PRO A 469 -30.22 16.70 -2.15
N GLN A 470 -30.49 17.77 -2.90
CA GLN A 470 -29.71 18.14 -4.10
C GLN A 470 -28.86 19.40 -3.94
N GLN A 471 -28.89 20.05 -2.78
CA GLN A 471 -28.30 21.40 -2.65
C GLN A 471 -26.94 21.41 -1.94
N GLY A 472 -26.41 20.30 -1.51
CA GLY A 472 -25.17 20.21 -0.72
C GLY A 472 -25.23 21.08 0.54
N GLY A 473 -24.67 20.68 1.63
CA GLY A 473 -24.67 21.36 2.90
C GLY A 473 -25.16 20.45 4.03
N TRP A 474 -25.52 21.01 5.17
CA TRP A 474 -25.96 20.23 6.31
C TRP A 474 -27.22 19.42 5.96
N GLY A 475 -27.06 18.12 5.89
CA GLY A 475 -28.19 17.19 5.80
C GLY A 475 -28.72 16.90 7.19
N TRP A 476 -30.03 16.89 7.34
CA TRP A 476 -30.64 16.32 8.55
C TRP A 476 -30.77 14.81 8.37
N LEU A 477 -30.21 14.06 9.28
CA LEU A 477 -30.28 12.60 9.31
C LEU A 477 -30.85 12.18 10.66
N ASP A 478 -32.14 11.96 10.72
CA ASP A 478 -32.76 11.21 11.82
C ASP A 478 -33.30 9.89 11.28
N GLN A 479 -32.41 9.05 10.81
CA GLN A 479 -32.76 7.72 10.30
C GLN A 479 -32.62 6.61 11.35
N SER A 480 -32.05 6.92 12.47
CA SER A 480 -31.73 5.92 13.52
C SER A 480 -32.73 5.93 14.69
N ARG A 481 -33.80 6.71 14.61
CA ARG A 481 -34.82 6.84 15.67
C ARG A 481 -36.17 6.28 15.28
#